data_0b3369fc0c8ddd20cee296856ed941b3
#
_entry.id   0b3369fc0c8ddd20cee296856ed941b3
#
_cell.length_a   1.000
_cell.length_b   1.000
_cell.length_c   1.000
_cell.angle_alpha   90.00
_cell.angle_beta   90.00
_cell.angle_gamma   90.00
#
_symmetry.space_group_name_H-M   'P 1'
#
loop_
_entity.id
_entity.type
_entity.pdbx_description
1 polymer ?
#
loop_
_entity_poly.entity_id
_entity_poly.type
_entity_poly.pdbx_seq_one_letter_code
_entity_poly.pdbx_strand_id
1 'polypeptide(L)'
;AISSVLDVEQLGEDILWRSVGILNASKGVVLIQKENNPILEITNEFNWGETNLLISKTLSVFKKIDEHKKGVVLTPNDKNSIQKKLGEENIIIAPLQTGDRTLGYMILCNKETRSGVESFTNTDLDLLSALCNQAAVALDNARLFNDITEAKQFNESILGSIATGVITIDMLGEVDSINEAGLRILNIDFDQIIGNHYMYLFEQDLELVELI
;
A
#
# COMPACT_ATOMS: atom_id res chain seq x y z
N ALA A 1 16.65 12.94 -8.46
CA ALA A 1 16.17 11.57 -8.28
C ALA A 1 14.66 11.61 -8.20
N ILE A 2 13.99 11.30 -9.30
CA ILE A 2 12.53 11.18 -9.35
C ILE A 2 12.24 9.86 -8.64
N SER A 3 11.77 9.97 -7.42
CA SER A 3 11.25 8.86 -6.65
C SER A 3 10.11 8.23 -7.43
N SER A 4 10.33 7.04 -7.97
CA SER A 4 9.27 6.15 -8.41
C SER A 4 8.61 5.52 -7.17
N VAL A 5 8.14 6.34 -6.26
CA VAL A 5 7.14 5.93 -5.30
C VAL A 5 5.93 5.63 -6.18
N LEU A 6 5.63 4.35 -6.37
CA LEU A 6 4.36 3.93 -6.92
C LEU A 6 3.32 4.55 -5.99
N ASP A 7 2.72 5.64 -6.46
CA ASP A 7 1.75 6.37 -5.67
C ASP A 7 0.53 5.47 -5.52
N VAL A 8 0.32 4.96 -4.31
CA VAL A 8 -0.80 4.06 -3.97
C VAL A 8 -2.12 4.72 -4.34
N GLU A 9 -2.20 6.05 -4.21
CA GLU A 9 -3.37 6.83 -4.59
C GLU A 9 -3.58 6.82 -6.11
N GLN A 10 -2.53 7.03 -6.90
CA GLN A 10 -2.61 7.03 -8.36
C GLN A 10 -2.98 5.64 -8.89
N LEU A 11 -2.44 4.58 -8.29
CA LEU A 11 -2.79 3.21 -8.65
C LEU A 11 -4.26 2.90 -8.33
N GLY A 12 -4.75 3.35 -7.17
CA GLY A 12 -6.15 3.23 -6.77
C GLY A 12 -7.09 3.96 -7.74
N GLU A 13 -6.69 5.14 -8.20
CA GLU A 13 -7.44 5.93 -9.16
C GLU A 13 -7.52 5.22 -10.53
N ASP A 14 -6.40 4.77 -11.07
CA ASP A 14 -6.35 4.06 -12.36
C ASP A 14 -7.25 2.83 -12.38
N ILE A 15 -7.25 2.07 -11.29
CA ILE A 15 -8.07 0.85 -11.18
C ILE A 15 -9.54 1.19 -11.06
N LEU A 16 -9.88 2.21 -10.27
CA LEU A 16 -11.25 2.69 -10.15
C LEU A 16 -11.79 3.14 -11.51
N TRP A 17 -11.05 3.97 -12.23
CA TRP A 17 -11.44 4.45 -13.56
C TRP A 17 -11.66 3.33 -14.56
N ARG A 18 -10.75 2.33 -14.58
CA ARG A 18 -10.90 1.14 -15.43
C ARG A 18 -12.14 0.34 -15.06
N SER A 19 -12.38 0.11 -13.78
CA SER A 19 -13.52 -0.66 -13.29
C SER A 19 -14.84 0.04 -13.63
N VAL A 20 -14.92 1.34 -13.41
CA VAL A 20 -16.07 2.18 -13.81
C VAL A 20 -16.33 2.10 -15.31
N GLY A 21 -15.29 2.26 -16.14
CA GLY A 21 -15.42 2.21 -17.59
C GLY A 21 -15.84 0.85 -18.12
N ILE A 22 -15.25 -0.24 -17.60
CA ILE A 22 -15.54 -1.61 -18.05
C ILE A 22 -16.96 -2.03 -17.68
N LEU A 23 -17.41 -1.65 -16.47
CA LEU A 23 -18.70 -2.04 -15.94
C LEU A 23 -19.80 -1.01 -16.20
N ASN A 24 -19.47 0.10 -16.87
CA ASN A 24 -20.38 1.23 -17.13
C ASN A 24 -21.06 1.71 -15.85
N ALA A 25 -20.32 1.84 -14.75
CA ALA A 25 -20.86 2.34 -13.50
C ALA A 25 -20.95 3.88 -13.53
N SER A 26 -22.00 4.45 -12.93
CA SER A 26 -22.13 5.91 -12.84
C SER A 26 -21.36 6.52 -11.69
N LYS A 27 -21.05 5.71 -10.67
CA LYS A 27 -20.31 6.13 -9.48
C LYS A 27 -19.40 5.00 -8.99
N GLY A 28 -18.30 5.37 -8.34
CA GLY A 28 -17.40 4.40 -7.77
C GLY A 28 -16.57 4.95 -6.62
N VAL A 29 -16.15 4.08 -5.71
CA VAL A 29 -15.29 4.44 -4.59
C VAL A 29 -14.39 3.28 -4.20
N VAL A 30 -13.13 3.61 -3.86
CA VAL A 30 -12.18 2.69 -3.24
C VAL A 30 -12.09 3.00 -1.76
N LEU A 31 -12.26 1.99 -0.95
CA LEU A 31 -12.20 2.05 0.50
C LEU A 31 -11.03 1.21 0.98
N ILE A 32 -10.14 1.81 1.75
CA ILE A 32 -9.00 1.12 2.34
C ILE A 32 -9.18 0.98 3.85
N GLN A 33 -8.81 -0.18 4.37
CA GLN A 33 -8.81 -0.44 5.79
C GLN A 33 -7.47 -0.05 6.41
N LYS A 34 -7.50 0.92 7.34
CA LYS A 34 -6.36 1.18 8.23
C LYS A 34 -6.37 0.22 9.41
N GLU A 35 -5.18 -0.14 9.88
CA GLU A 35 -5.01 -1.00 11.06
C GLU A 35 -5.69 -0.37 12.28
N ASN A 36 -6.41 -1.19 13.05
CA ASN A 36 -7.14 -0.80 14.26
C ASN A 36 -8.23 0.27 14.09
N ASN A 37 -8.65 0.59 12.85
CA ASN A 37 -9.75 1.51 12.61
C ASN A 37 -10.96 0.76 12.00
N PRO A 38 -12.14 0.78 12.66
CA PRO A 38 -13.34 0.19 12.08
C PRO A 38 -13.94 1.01 10.93
N ILE A 39 -13.50 2.25 10.75
CA ILE A 39 -13.95 3.12 9.67
C ILE A 39 -13.03 2.91 8.47
N LEU A 40 -13.63 2.62 7.32
CA LEU A 40 -12.95 2.52 6.05
C LEU A 40 -12.67 3.92 5.50
N GLU A 41 -11.44 4.16 5.09
CA GLU A 41 -11.02 5.43 4.49
C GLU A 41 -11.31 5.41 2.98
N ILE A 42 -11.92 6.46 2.49
CA ILE A 42 -12.09 6.69 1.06
C ILE A 42 -10.76 7.21 0.52
N THR A 43 -10.12 6.46 -0.35
CA THR A 43 -8.86 6.87 -0.99
C THR A 43 -9.07 7.43 -2.37
N ASN A 44 -10.02 6.89 -3.11
CA ASN A 44 -10.33 7.31 -4.47
C ASN A 44 -11.84 7.29 -4.68
N GLU A 45 -12.33 8.26 -5.45
CA GLU A 45 -13.75 8.37 -5.77
C GLU A 45 -13.97 8.79 -7.22
N PHE A 46 -15.08 8.33 -7.78
CA PHE A 46 -15.56 8.71 -9.09
C PHE A 46 -17.01 9.14 -9.00
N ASN A 47 -17.29 10.40 -9.39
CA ASN A 47 -18.63 10.99 -9.50
C ASN A 47 -19.48 10.85 -8.20
N TRP A 48 -18.80 10.87 -7.03
CA TRP A 48 -19.49 10.68 -5.74
C TRP A 48 -20.02 11.98 -5.14
N GLY A 49 -19.40 13.14 -5.49
CA GLY A 49 -19.71 14.44 -4.92
C GLY A 49 -19.15 14.64 -3.51
N GLU A 50 -19.28 15.85 -2.97
CA GLU A 50 -18.81 16.19 -1.62
C GLU A 50 -19.68 15.50 -0.55
N THR A 51 -19.38 14.26 -0.22
CA THR A 51 -20.06 13.54 0.86
C THR A 51 -19.02 13.12 1.91
N ASN A 52 -19.21 13.61 3.15
CA ASN A 52 -18.51 13.08 4.33
C ASN A 52 -19.04 11.66 4.65
N LEU A 53 -18.72 10.71 3.78
CA LEU A 53 -19.24 9.35 3.86
C LEU A 53 -18.39 8.54 4.83
N LEU A 54 -18.89 8.35 6.06
CA LEU A 54 -18.23 7.47 7.02
C LEU A 54 -18.78 6.05 6.86
N ILE A 55 -18.00 5.16 6.24
CA ILE A 55 -18.36 3.76 6.04
C ILE A 55 -17.63 2.91 7.07
N SER A 56 -18.40 2.17 7.88
CA SER A 56 -17.83 1.27 8.88
C SER A 56 -17.74 -0.17 8.34
N LYS A 57 -16.62 -0.81 8.55
CA LYS A 57 -16.42 -2.24 8.29
C LYS A 57 -17.37 -3.15 9.10
N THR A 58 -17.97 -2.62 10.17
CA THR A 58 -18.91 -3.39 10.99
C THR A 58 -20.26 -3.64 10.31
N LEU A 59 -20.55 -3.00 9.19
CA LEU A 59 -21.76 -3.27 8.40
C LEU A 59 -21.81 -4.74 7.98
N SER A 60 -23.00 -5.33 8.05
CA SER A 60 -23.22 -6.77 7.79
C SER A 60 -22.74 -7.22 6.41
N VAL A 61 -22.78 -6.33 5.41
CA VAL A 61 -22.32 -6.62 4.05
C VAL A 61 -20.83 -6.92 4.03
N PHE A 62 -20.00 -6.12 4.70
CA PHE A 62 -18.54 -6.33 4.74
C PHE A 62 -18.16 -7.58 5.54
N LYS A 63 -18.86 -7.85 6.64
CA LYS A 63 -18.68 -9.10 7.39
C LYS A 63 -18.91 -10.33 6.52
N LYS A 64 -20.01 -10.35 5.75
CA LYS A 64 -20.29 -11.43 4.81
C LYS A 64 -19.23 -11.57 3.72
N ILE A 65 -18.76 -10.46 3.18
CA ILE A 65 -17.69 -10.45 2.17
C ILE A 65 -16.40 -11.04 2.76
N ASP A 66 -16.02 -10.64 3.98
CA ASP A 66 -14.82 -11.13 4.64
C ASP A 66 -14.91 -12.63 4.99
N GLU A 67 -16.06 -13.09 5.46
CA GLU A 67 -16.31 -14.50 5.79
C GLU A 67 -16.23 -15.41 4.55
N HIS A 68 -16.83 -14.98 3.44
CA HIS A 68 -16.91 -15.80 2.23
C HIS A 68 -15.80 -15.50 1.21
N LYS A 69 -14.99 -14.47 1.46
CA LYS A 69 -13.94 -13.98 0.55
C LYS A 69 -14.49 -13.70 -0.86
N LYS A 70 -15.73 -13.28 -0.94
CA LYS A 70 -16.44 -13.06 -2.20
C LYS A 70 -17.24 -11.76 -2.14
N GLY A 71 -17.17 -10.97 -3.22
CA GLY A 71 -17.98 -9.78 -3.39
C GLY A 71 -19.48 -10.06 -3.45
N VAL A 72 -20.28 -9.00 -3.47
CA VAL A 72 -21.74 -9.08 -3.51
C VAL A 72 -22.31 -8.11 -4.54
N VAL A 73 -23.44 -8.50 -5.11
CA VAL A 73 -24.31 -7.63 -5.89
C VAL A 73 -25.53 -7.33 -5.04
N LEU A 74 -25.91 -6.06 -4.93
CA LEU A 74 -27.11 -5.60 -4.23
C LEU A 74 -28.06 -4.92 -5.24
N THR A 75 -29.28 -5.38 -5.24
CA THR A 75 -30.36 -4.90 -6.09
C THR A 75 -31.36 -4.07 -5.28
N PRO A 76 -32.30 -3.32 -5.88
CA PRO A 76 -33.30 -2.56 -5.15
C PRO A 76 -34.13 -3.37 -4.13
N ASN A 77 -34.21 -4.70 -4.33
CA ASN A 77 -34.94 -5.60 -3.45
C ASN A 77 -34.24 -5.96 -2.16
N ASP A 78 -32.90 -5.79 -2.08
CA ASP A 78 -32.10 -6.26 -0.94
C ASP A 78 -32.23 -5.39 0.31
N LYS A 79 -32.57 -4.11 0.16
CA LYS A 79 -32.79 -3.14 1.26
C LYS A 79 -31.66 -3.16 2.32
N ASN A 80 -30.42 -3.32 1.88
CA ASN A 80 -29.26 -3.39 2.76
C ASN A 80 -28.94 -2.04 3.41
N SER A 81 -28.32 -2.07 4.59
CA SER A 81 -27.92 -0.85 5.30
C SER A 81 -26.94 0.01 4.51
N ILE A 82 -26.06 -0.61 3.69
CA ILE A 82 -25.12 0.12 2.84
C ILE A 82 -25.85 0.90 1.74
N GLN A 83 -26.90 0.34 1.14
CA GLN A 83 -27.71 1.03 0.12
C GLN A 83 -28.35 2.30 0.68
N LYS A 84 -28.92 2.21 1.90
CA LYS A 84 -29.48 3.39 2.58
C LYS A 84 -28.43 4.44 2.88
N LYS A 85 -27.22 4.01 3.24
CA LYS A 85 -26.12 4.91 3.59
C LYS A 85 -25.55 5.62 2.37
N LEU A 86 -25.45 4.92 1.24
CA LEU A 86 -24.95 5.46 -0.02
C LEU A 86 -26.04 6.24 -0.79
N GLY A 87 -27.31 6.01 -0.48
CA GLY A 87 -28.44 6.56 -1.25
C GLY A 87 -28.59 5.93 -2.64
N GLU A 88 -28.02 4.72 -2.83
CA GLU A 88 -27.98 4.02 -4.11
C GLU A 88 -28.61 2.63 -3.98
N GLU A 89 -29.33 2.20 -5.00
CA GLU A 89 -30.07 0.93 -4.96
C GLU A 89 -29.33 -0.21 -5.66
N ASN A 90 -28.65 0.09 -6.77
CA ASN A 90 -27.90 -0.88 -7.56
C ASN A 90 -26.41 -0.77 -7.24
N ILE A 91 -25.88 -1.72 -6.47
CA ILE A 91 -24.52 -1.67 -5.96
C ILE A 91 -23.82 -3.00 -6.22
N ILE A 92 -22.56 -2.91 -6.58
CA ILE A 92 -21.65 -4.05 -6.61
C ILE A 92 -20.46 -3.76 -5.71
N ILE A 93 -20.07 -4.71 -4.87
CA ILE A 93 -18.97 -4.58 -3.93
C ILE A 93 -18.03 -5.76 -4.11
N ALA A 94 -16.75 -5.51 -4.33
CA ALA A 94 -15.73 -6.54 -4.32
C ALA A 94 -14.59 -6.19 -3.35
N PRO A 95 -14.02 -7.18 -2.65
CA PRO A 95 -12.88 -6.97 -1.78
C PRO A 95 -11.60 -6.76 -2.59
N LEU A 96 -10.74 -5.86 -2.12
CA LEU A 96 -9.34 -5.77 -2.51
C LEU A 96 -8.57 -6.75 -1.63
N GLN A 97 -8.30 -7.95 -2.15
CA GLN A 97 -7.78 -9.05 -1.36
C GLN A 97 -6.47 -9.59 -1.92
N THR A 98 -5.49 -9.82 -1.04
CA THR A 98 -4.25 -10.52 -1.35
C THR A 98 -4.06 -11.65 -0.34
N GLY A 99 -4.00 -12.90 -0.81
CA GLY A 99 -4.00 -14.08 0.07
C GLY A 99 -5.22 -14.08 1.00
N ASP A 100 -4.97 -14.17 2.31
CA ASP A 100 -6.02 -14.17 3.33
C ASP A 100 -6.38 -12.77 3.87
N ARG A 101 -5.67 -11.73 3.40
CA ARG A 101 -5.82 -10.36 3.90
C ARG A 101 -6.71 -9.54 2.97
N THR A 102 -7.72 -8.88 3.54
CA THR A 102 -8.52 -7.86 2.87
C THR A 102 -7.92 -6.48 3.15
N LEU A 103 -7.43 -5.81 2.11
CA LEU A 103 -6.88 -4.46 2.20
C LEU A 103 -7.98 -3.38 2.21
N GLY A 104 -9.10 -3.70 1.57
CA GLY A 104 -10.20 -2.76 1.41
C GLY A 104 -11.31 -3.30 0.51
N TYR A 105 -12.09 -2.41 -0.04
CA TYR A 105 -13.22 -2.75 -0.91
C TYR A 105 -13.36 -1.74 -2.02
N MET A 106 -13.81 -2.20 -3.19
CA MET A 106 -14.29 -1.34 -4.26
C MET A 106 -15.80 -1.44 -4.34
N ILE A 107 -16.47 -0.29 -4.37
CA ILE A 107 -17.92 -0.18 -4.53
C ILE A 107 -18.19 0.57 -5.81
N LEU A 108 -19.02 -0.01 -6.68
CA LEU A 108 -19.52 0.67 -7.86
C LEU A 108 -21.06 0.70 -7.79
N CYS A 109 -21.64 1.78 -8.31
CA CYS A 109 -23.09 1.98 -8.28
C CYS A 109 -23.62 2.27 -9.67
N ASN A 110 -24.88 1.83 -9.90
CA ASN A 110 -25.71 2.14 -11.04
C ASN A 110 -25.04 1.82 -12.38
N LYS A 111 -25.26 0.62 -12.87
CA LYS A 111 -24.82 0.21 -14.21
C LYS A 111 -25.65 0.94 -15.25
N GLU A 112 -25.02 1.79 -16.04
CA GLU A 112 -25.66 2.54 -17.10
C GLU A 112 -25.68 1.74 -18.40
N THR A 113 -26.86 1.61 -18.99
CA THR A 113 -27.08 0.97 -20.28
C THR A 113 -27.87 1.90 -21.19
N ARG A 114 -28.03 1.52 -22.45
CA ARG A 114 -28.88 2.27 -23.39
C ARG A 114 -30.34 2.33 -22.96
N SER A 115 -30.77 1.37 -22.13
CA SER A 115 -32.14 1.24 -21.58
C SER A 115 -32.34 2.01 -20.27
N GLY A 116 -31.29 2.57 -19.71
CA GLY A 116 -31.29 3.23 -18.40
C GLY A 116 -30.38 2.54 -17.39
N VAL A 117 -30.66 2.72 -16.10
CA VAL A 117 -29.92 2.08 -15.01
C VAL A 117 -30.41 0.65 -14.82
N GLU A 118 -29.49 -0.30 -14.84
CA GLU A 118 -29.73 -1.72 -14.62
C GLU A 118 -28.96 -2.23 -13.38
N SER A 119 -29.37 -3.38 -12.87
CA SER A 119 -28.63 -4.07 -11.82
C SER A 119 -27.39 -4.74 -12.36
N PHE A 120 -26.31 -4.76 -11.58
CA PHE A 120 -25.16 -5.56 -11.90
C PHE A 120 -25.49 -7.06 -11.86
N THR A 121 -24.73 -7.84 -12.63
CA THR A 121 -24.88 -9.30 -12.73
C THR A 121 -23.75 -10.01 -11.97
N ASN A 122 -23.86 -11.34 -11.79
CA ASN A 122 -22.76 -12.14 -11.25
C ASN A 122 -21.53 -12.14 -12.17
N THR A 123 -21.71 -12.02 -13.48
CA THR A 123 -20.60 -11.88 -14.42
C THR A 123 -19.86 -10.55 -14.22
N ASP A 124 -20.59 -9.46 -13.94
CA ASP A 124 -19.98 -8.18 -13.58
C ASP A 124 -19.19 -8.31 -12.27
N LEU A 125 -19.71 -9.10 -11.31
CA LEU A 125 -19.03 -9.34 -10.04
C LEU A 125 -17.74 -10.13 -10.22
N ASP A 126 -17.74 -11.17 -11.05
CA ASP A 126 -16.55 -11.96 -11.34
C ASP A 126 -15.47 -11.10 -12.01
N LEU A 127 -15.88 -10.21 -12.93
CA LEU A 127 -14.97 -9.27 -13.58
C LEU A 127 -14.42 -8.23 -12.60
N LEU A 128 -15.28 -7.61 -11.78
CA LEU A 128 -14.84 -6.67 -10.77
C LEU A 128 -13.89 -7.33 -9.76
N SER A 129 -14.21 -8.56 -9.34
CA SER A 129 -13.35 -9.32 -8.41
C SER A 129 -11.96 -9.60 -9.01
N ALA A 130 -11.87 -9.92 -10.29
CA ALA A 130 -10.58 -10.10 -10.97
C ALA A 130 -9.77 -8.81 -10.99
N LEU A 131 -10.40 -7.66 -11.30
CA LEU A 131 -9.76 -6.34 -11.26
C LEU A 131 -9.31 -5.98 -9.84
N CYS A 132 -10.17 -6.21 -8.84
CA CYS A 132 -9.84 -5.96 -7.43
C CYS A 132 -8.68 -6.82 -6.93
N ASN A 133 -8.59 -8.08 -7.33
CA ASN A 133 -7.48 -8.96 -6.96
C ASN A 133 -6.15 -8.48 -7.56
N GLN A 134 -6.14 -8.08 -8.83
CA GLN A 134 -4.95 -7.47 -9.44
C GLN A 134 -4.55 -6.17 -8.73
N ALA A 135 -5.53 -5.35 -8.42
CA ALA A 135 -5.36 -4.12 -7.68
C ALA A 135 -4.72 -4.36 -6.31
N ALA A 136 -5.28 -5.32 -5.57
CA ALA A 136 -4.82 -5.64 -4.22
C ALA A 136 -3.34 -6.06 -4.20
N VAL A 137 -2.92 -6.91 -5.15
CA VAL A 137 -1.51 -7.31 -5.27
C VAL A 137 -0.62 -6.12 -5.55
N ALA A 138 -1.03 -5.23 -6.47
CA ALA A 138 -0.24 -4.06 -6.82
C ALA A 138 -0.15 -3.05 -5.67
N LEU A 139 -1.27 -2.81 -4.96
CA LEU A 139 -1.33 -1.94 -3.77
C LEU A 139 -0.49 -2.49 -2.62
N ASP A 140 -0.55 -3.80 -2.36
CA ASP A 140 0.23 -4.45 -1.30
C ASP A 140 1.73 -4.38 -1.58
N ASN A 141 2.14 -4.61 -2.84
CA ASN A 141 3.53 -4.47 -3.27
C ASN A 141 4.02 -3.02 -3.12
N ALA A 142 3.23 -2.04 -3.52
CA ALA A 142 3.57 -0.63 -3.37
C ALA A 142 3.72 -0.23 -1.90
N ARG A 143 2.80 -0.71 -1.03
CA ARG A 143 2.89 -0.49 0.41
C ARG A 143 4.15 -1.10 1.01
N LEU A 144 4.44 -2.37 0.71
CA LEU A 144 5.64 -3.06 1.20
C LEU A 144 6.92 -2.34 0.76
N PHE A 145 6.95 -1.85 -0.48
CA PHE A 145 8.08 -1.08 -0.97
C PHE A 145 8.27 0.24 -0.20
N ASN A 146 7.17 0.94 0.10
CA ASN A 146 7.21 2.16 0.91
C ASN A 146 7.67 1.86 2.34
N ASP A 147 7.13 0.81 2.98
CA ASP A 147 7.51 0.40 4.34
C ASP A 147 9.03 0.08 4.42
N ILE A 148 9.58 -0.63 3.43
CA ILE A 148 11.02 -0.94 3.34
C ILE A 148 11.83 0.35 3.15
N THR A 149 11.36 1.25 2.29
CA THR A 149 12.06 2.50 2.00
C THR A 149 12.08 3.42 3.23
N GLU A 150 10.97 3.55 3.94
CA GLU A 150 10.87 4.30 5.20
C GLU A 150 11.77 3.71 6.28
N ALA A 151 11.77 2.38 6.45
CA ALA A 151 12.63 1.70 7.41
C ALA A 151 14.11 1.92 7.09
N LYS A 152 14.49 1.89 5.81
CA LYS A 152 15.86 2.17 5.36
C LYS A 152 16.25 3.61 5.67
N GLN A 153 15.41 4.60 5.31
CA GLN A 153 15.67 6.02 5.59
C GLN A 153 15.77 6.29 7.08
N PHE A 154 14.92 5.66 7.89
CA PHE A 154 14.97 5.76 9.33
C PHE A 154 16.30 5.23 9.90
N ASN A 155 16.76 4.06 9.46
CA ASN A 155 18.04 3.49 9.86
C ASN A 155 19.21 4.40 9.43
N GLU A 156 19.23 4.90 8.21
CA GLU A 156 20.25 5.83 7.71
C GLU A 156 20.26 7.12 8.53
N SER A 157 19.08 7.66 8.88
CA SER A 157 18.98 8.85 9.73
C SER A 157 19.52 8.62 11.13
N ILE A 158 19.22 7.45 11.75
CA ILE A 158 19.78 7.09 13.05
C ILE A 158 21.30 7.03 12.94
N LEU A 159 21.85 6.26 11.99
CA LEU A 159 23.28 6.10 11.80
C LEU A 159 23.99 7.44 11.54
N GLY A 160 23.35 8.35 10.79
CA GLY A 160 23.86 9.69 10.52
C GLY A 160 23.85 10.62 11.74
N SER A 161 22.91 10.43 12.68
CA SER A 161 22.78 11.26 13.89
C SER A 161 23.70 10.83 15.03
N ILE A 162 24.25 9.60 14.99
CA ILE A 162 25.16 9.07 16.01
C ILE A 162 26.54 9.73 15.86
N ALA A 163 27.02 10.36 16.94
CA ALA A 163 28.34 10.97 16.96
C ALA A 163 29.50 9.93 17.02
N THR A 164 29.17 8.68 17.34
CA THR A 164 30.13 7.56 17.37
C THR A 164 30.31 7.00 15.97
N GLY A 165 31.56 6.74 15.56
CA GLY A 165 31.86 6.03 14.32
C GLY A 165 31.34 4.59 14.40
N VAL A 166 30.53 4.18 13.42
CA VAL A 166 30.01 2.82 13.27
C VAL A 166 30.52 2.26 11.96
N ILE A 167 31.15 1.09 12.03
CA ILE A 167 31.66 0.37 10.87
C ILE A 167 31.08 -1.04 10.90
N THR A 168 30.56 -1.51 9.79
CA THR A 168 30.17 -2.92 9.65
C THR A 168 31.15 -3.63 8.73
N ILE A 169 31.48 -4.87 9.08
CA ILE A 169 32.37 -5.73 8.30
C ILE A 169 31.64 -7.03 7.96
N ASP A 170 31.92 -7.59 6.81
CA ASP A 170 31.41 -8.88 6.41
C ASP A 170 32.21 -10.05 7.04
N MET A 171 31.83 -11.29 6.68
CA MET A 171 32.51 -12.50 7.21
C MET A 171 33.94 -12.69 6.72
N LEU A 172 34.38 -11.98 5.69
CA LEU A 172 35.74 -11.99 5.15
C LEU A 172 36.59 -10.89 5.77
N GLY A 173 35.98 -10.02 6.60
CA GLY A 173 36.64 -8.87 7.19
C GLY A 173 36.71 -7.64 6.28
N GLU A 174 35.93 -7.63 5.19
CA GLU A 174 35.81 -6.48 4.32
C GLU A 174 34.77 -5.48 4.88
N VAL A 175 35.07 -4.20 4.76
CA VAL A 175 34.18 -3.13 5.24
C VAL A 175 32.96 -3.04 4.31
N ASP A 176 31.76 -3.33 4.86
CA ASP A 176 30.49 -3.31 4.17
C ASP A 176 29.83 -1.91 4.26
N SER A 177 29.91 -1.27 5.45
CA SER A 177 29.42 0.11 5.61
C SER A 177 30.16 0.88 6.69
N ILE A 178 30.11 2.22 6.60
CA ILE A 178 30.64 3.15 7.60
C ILE A 178 29.74 4.36 7.67
N ASN A 179 29.39 4.86 8.87
CA ASN A 179 28.59 6.05 9.01
C ASN A 179 29.44 7.33 8.86
N GLU A 180 28.77 8.47 8.68
CA GLU A 180 29.41 9.77 8.49
C GLU A 180 30.35 10.16 9.65
N ALA A 181 29.98 9.79 10.88
CA ALA A 181 30.83 10.02 12.05
C ALA A 181 32.12 9.19 11.98
N GLY A 182 32.06 7.94 11.52
CA GLY A 182 33.22 7.10 11.30
C GLY A 182 34.17 7.68 10.26
N LEU A 183 33.65 8.14 9.12
CA LEU A 183 34.46 8.79 8.09
C LEU A 183 35.17 10.04 8.63
N ARG A 184 34.44 10.86 9.40
CA ARG A 184 35.05 12.06 10.02
C ARG A 184 36.09 11.76 11.09
N ILE A 185 35.82 10.76 11.94
CA ILE A 185 36.76 10.37 13.02
C ILE A 185 38.05 9.80 12.45
N LEU A 186 37.93 8.93 11.41
CA LEU A 186 39.07 8.31 10.76
C LEU A 186 39.75 9.21 9.71
N ASN A 187 39.09 10.32 9.35
CA ASN A 187 39.55 11.27 8.32
C ASN A 187 39.84 10.60 6.98
N ILE A 188 38.92 9.74 6.52
CA ILE A 188 39.06 8.95 5.29
C ILE A 188 37.82 9.15 4.41
N ASP A 189 37.98 8.94 3.11
CA ASP A 189 36.89 8.98 2.15
C ASP A 189 36.23 7.61 2.02
N PHE A 190 34.91 7.62 1.80
CA PHE A 190 34.08 6.42 1.67
C PHE A 190 34.62 5.45 0.61
N ASP A 191 34.97 5.95 -0.58
CA ASP A 191 35.45 5.14 -1.71
C ASP A 191 36.81 4.44 -1.43
N GLN A 192 37.56 4.90 -0.42
CA GLN A 192 38.84 4.33 -0.06
C GLN A 192 38.73 3.12 0.86
N ILE A 193 37.54 2.93 1.49
CA ILE A 193 37.42 1.96 2.57
C ILE A 193 36.45 0.83 2.29
N ILE A 194 35.38 1.12 1.54
CA ILE A 194 34.37 0.11 1.21
C ILE A 194 34.97 -1.00 0.37
N GLY A 195 34.72 -2.26 0.76
CA GLY A 195 35.27 -3.46 0.11
C GLY A 195 36.72 -3.74 0.42
N ASN A 196 37.38 -2.91 1.24
CA ASN A 196 38.73 -3.21 1.73
C ASN A 196 38.65 -3.90 3.09
N HIS A 197 39.69 -4.72 3.39
CA HIS A 197 39.77 -5.40 4.67
C HIS A 197 39.93 -4.40 5.81
N TYR A 198 39.22 -4.59 6.93
CA TYR A 198 39.21 -3.64 8.06
C TYR A 198 40.60 -3.33 8.62
N MET A 199 41.55 -4.24 8.50
CA MET A 199 42.96 -4.01 8.93
C MET A 199 43.62 -2.86 8.20
N TYR A 200 43.18 -2.55 6.97
CA TYR A 200 43.70 -1.39 6.21
C TYR A 200 43.39 -0.06 6.91
N LEU A 201 42.33 0.02 7.73
CA LEU A 201 41.97 1.19 8.52
C LEU A 201 43.01 1.51 9.61
N PHE A 202 43.72 0.50 10.06
CA PHE A 202 44.59 0.58 11.23
C PHE A 202 46.06 0.48 10.86
N GLU A 203 46.42 0.33 9.57
CA GLU A 203 47.81 0.26 9.12
C GLU A 203 48.62 1.52 9.46
N GLN A 204 47.95 2.67 9.71
CA GLN A 204 48.61 3.93 10.07
C GLN A 204 48.63 4.20 11.58
N ASP A 205 47.92 3.41 12.39
CA ASP A 205 47.79 3.65 13.83
C ASP A 205 47.99 2.34 14.62
N LEU A 206 49.25 2.00 14.84
CA LEU A 206 49.68 0.75 15.52
C LEU A 206 49.14 0.62 16.96
N GLU A 207 48.72 1.73 17.61
CA GLU A 207 48.14 1.69 18.96
C GLU A 207 46.70 1.12 18.98
N LEU A 208 45.96 1.19 17.88
CA LEU A 208 44.56 0.67 17.79
C LEU A 208 44.53 -0.83 17.49
N VAL A 209 45.57 -1.37 16.84
CA VAL A 209 45.64 -2.80 16.48
C VAL A 209 45.87 -3.69 17.72
N GLU A 210 46.46 -3.17 18.79
CA GLU A 210 46.70 -3.93 20.04
C GLU A 210 45.45 -3.98 20.97
N LEU A 211 44.35 -3.28 20.61
CA LEU A 211 43.14 -3.16 21.43
C LEU A 211 42.00 -4.06 20.96
N ILE A 212 42.13 -4.78 19.83
CA ILE A 212 41.15 -5.70 19.28
C ILE A 212 41.70 -7.14 19.30
#